data_eef688b7b291d64a0fbe2cf8d7179fc1
#
_entry.id   eef688b7b291d64a0fbe2cf8d7179fc1
#
_cell.length_a   1.000
_cell.length_b   1.000
_cell.length_c   1.000
_cell.angle_alpha   90.00
_cell.angle_beta   90.00
_cell.angle_gamma   90.00
#
_symmetry.space_group_name_H-M   'P 1'
#
loop_
_entity.id
_entity.type
_entity.pdbx_description
1 polymer ?
#
loop_
_entity_poly.entity_id
_entity_poly.type
_entity_poly.pdbx_seq_one_letter_code
_entity_poly.pdbx_strand_id
1 'polypeptide(L)'
;MKYQTPQESVFDHSIEFWDYAPPQEYFDELFRVSKNQIIWGGNYFTLPPCRCFLIWRKLSISETFSMSMVEYAWTSFNANSKAFEATPQGTPKNPRFHPTQKPVKLYKWCIGLFAEKGWRLLDTHGGSMSSAVAAYEMGLDMDICEINDFYFQKGKERVEKAQRQQFLF
;
A
#
# COMPACT_ATOMS: atom_id res chain seq x y z
N MET A 1 5.76 43.15 5.22
CA MET A 1 5.08 41.86 5.35
C MET A 1 5.27 41.10 4.04
N LYS A 2 6.09 40.05 4.03
CA LYS A 2 6.24 39.18 2.84
C LYS A 2 5.10 38.17 2.89
N TYR A 3 4.21 38.20 1.92
CA TYR A 3 3.22 37.16 1.69
C TYR A 3 3.98 35.88 1.33
N GLN A 4 3.89 34.85 2.19
CA GLN A 4 4.30 33.50 1.81
C GLN A 4 3.30 33.00 0.78
N THR A 5 3.78 32.61 -0.40
CA THR A 5 3.02 31.85 -1.37
C THR A 5 2.51 30.57 -0.70
N PRO A 6 1.23 30.18 -0.92
CA PRO A 6 0.75 28.89 -0.43
C PRO A 6 1.68 27.79 -0.94
N GLN A 7 2.16 26.92 -0.05
CA GLN A 7 2.80 25.68 -0.47
C GLN A 7 1.76 24.93 -1.34
N GLU A 8 2.11 24.66 -2.59
CA GLU A 8 1.33 23.78 -3.44
C GLU A 8 1.09 22.49 -2.66
N SER A 9 -0.18 22.10 -2.55
CA SER A 9 -0.53 20.91 -1.81
C SER A 9 0.14 19.71 -2.48
N VAL A 10 0.84 18.91 -1.69
CA VAL A 10 1.54 17.70 -2.16
C VAL A 10 0.53 16.64 -2.65
N PHE A 11 -0.75 16.88 -2.42
CA PHE A 11 -1.84 15.97 -2.78
C PHE A 11 -2.64 16.52 -3.95
N ASP A 12 -2.94 15.66 -4.92
CA ASP A 12 -3.88 15.99 -5.99
C ASP A 12 -5.31 15.99 -5.41
N HIS A 13 -5.92 17.18 -5.33
CA HIS A 13 -7.28 17.36 -4.87
C HIS A 13 -8.32 17.27 -6.00
N SER A 14 -7.92 17.04 -7.25
CA SER A 14 -8.82 16.98 -8.40
C SER A 14 -9.67 15.72 -8.47
N ILE A 15 -9.51 14.77 -7.51
CA ILE A 15 -10.05 13.43 -7.64
C ILE A 15 -11.00 13.13 -6.48
N GLU A 16 -12.27 13.37 -6.73
CA GLU A 16 -13.37 12.84 -5.91
C GLU A 16 -13.66 11.36 -6.19
N PHE A 17 -13.03 10.74 -7.20
CA PHE A 17 -13.42 9.43 -7.74
C PHE A 17 -12.63 8.21 -7.22
N TRP A 18 -11.51 8.38 -6.54
CA TRP A 18 -10.67 7.24 -6.15
C TRP A 18 -11.07 6.57 -4.82
N ASP A 19 -11.99 7.17 -4.07
CA ASP A 19 -12.46 6.65 -2.77
C ASP A 19 -13.77 5.82 -2.89
N TYR A 20 -14.12 5.39 -4.10
CA TYR A 20 -15.23 4.47 -4.30
C TYR A 20 -14.80 3.03 -4.06
N ALA A 21 -15.63 2.29 -3.32
CA ALA A 21 -15.45 0.86 -3.17
C ALA A 21 -15.50 0.16 -4.53
N PRO A 22 -14.54 -0.71 -4.86
CA PRO A 22 -14.61 -1.50 -6.09
C PRO A 22 -15.88 -2.35 -6.12
N PRO A 23 -16.49 -2.54 -7.31
CA PRO A 23 -17.66 -3.40 -7.47
C PRO A 23 -17.27 -4.88 -7.27
N GLN A 24 -18.29 -5.76 -7.08
CA GLN A 24 -18.04 -7.20 -6.83
C GLN A 24 -17.25 -7.86 -7.95
N GLU A 25 -17.50 -7.47 -9.19
CA GLU A 25 -16.81 -7.97 -10.40
C GLU A 25 -15.29 -7.78 -10.34
N TYR A 26 -14.84 -6.70 -9.69
CA TYR A 26 -13.41 -6.48 -9.46
C TYR A 26 -12.81 -7.58 -8.57
N PHE A 27 -13.50 -7.97 -7.50
CA PHE A 27 -13.02 -9.03 -6.60
C PHE A 27 -13.08 -10.38 -7.28
N ASP A 28 -14.10 -10.65 -8.10
CA ASP A 28 -14.23 -11.89 -8.86
C ASP A 28 -13.04 -12.04 -9.83
N GLU A 29 -12.68 -10.95 -10.54
CA GLU A 29 -11.50 -10.94 -11.41
C GLU A 29 -10.19 -11.06 -10.62
N LEU A 30 -10.08 -10.39 -9.46
CA LEU A 30 -8.91 -10.50 -8.60
C LEU A 30 -8.67 -11.96 -8.18
N PHE A 31 -9.72 -12.67 -7.78
CA PHE A 31 -9.66 -14.11 -7.45
C PHE A 31 -9.35 -14.97 -8.67
N ARG A 32 -9.85 -14.61 -9.85
CA ARG A 32 -9.60 -15.35 -11.09
C ARG A 32 -8.13 -15.27 -11.54
N VAL A 33 -7.51 -14.09 -11.43
CA VAL A 33 -6.15 -13.84 -11.96
C VAL A 33 -5.04 -14.13 -10.96
N SER A 34 -5.36 -14.30 -9.68
CA SER A 34 -4.35 -14.50 -8.64
C SER A 34 -4.65 -15.72 -7.77
N LYS A 35 -3.58 -16.45 -7.40
CA LYS A 35 -3.66 -17.65 -6.56
C LYS A 35 -3.91 -17.31 -5.10
N ASN A 36 -3.29 -16.25 -4.61
CA ASN A 36 -3.40 -15.79 -3.22
C ASN A 36 -3.57 -14.28 -3.18
N GLN A 37 -4.26 -13.77 -2.18
CA GLN A 37 -4.61 -12.36 -2.06
C GLN A 37 -4.35 -11.84 -0.65
N ILE A 38 -3.98 -10.54 -0.58
CA ILE A 38 -3.98 -9.70 0.62
C ILE A 38 -4.72 -8.42 0.25
N ILE A 39 -5.87 -8.17 0.87
CA ILE A 39 -6.76 -7.05 0.52
C ILE A 39 -6.87 -6.12 1.72
N TRP A 40 -6.13 -5.00 1.67
CA TRP A 40 -6.22 -3.95 2.69
C TRP A 40 -7.59 -3.28 2.66
N GLY A 41 -8.17 -3.02 3.83
CA GLY A 41 -9.54 -2.54 3.94
C GLY A 41 -10.58 -3.62 3.68
N GLY A 42 -10.20 -4.89 3.73
CA GLY A 42 -11.10 -6.02 3.46
C GLY A 42 -12.33 -6.09 4.35
N ASN A 43 -12.34 -5.35 5.47
CA ASN A 43 -13.50 -5.19 6.33
C ASN A 43 -14.62 -4.30 5.74
N TYR A 44 -14.35 -3.59 4.64
CA TYR A 44 -15.33 -2.74 3.92
C TYR A 44 -15.96 -3.45 2.73
N PHE A 45 -15.51 -4.66 2.38
CA PHE A 45 -15.92 -5.38 1.17
C PHE A 45 -16.61 -6.71 1.49
N THR A 46 -17.45 -7.17 0.57
CA THR A 46 -18.04 -8.51 0.65
C THR A 46 -17.02 -9.55 0.16
N LEU A 47 -16.27 -10.13 1.09
CA LEU A 47 -15.25 -11.13 0.81
C LEU A 47 -15.61 -12.46 1.48
N PRO A 48 -15.11 -13.59 0.96
CA PRO A 48 -15.32 -14.91 1.58
C PRO A 48 -14.80 -14.93 3.03
N PRO A 49 -15.35 -15.81 3.89
CA PRO A 49 -14.78 -16.03 5.21
C PRO A 49 -13.31 -16.41 5.11
N CYS A 50 -12.46 -15.83 5.98
CA CYS A 50 -11.05 -16.17 6.02
C CYS A 50 -10.57 -16.48 7.43
N ARG A 51 -9.50 -17.26 7.52
CA ARG A 51 -8.85 -17.59 8.80
C ARG A 51 -7.81 -16.55 9.21
N CYS A 52 -7.16 -15.93 8.25
CA CYS A 52 -6.02 -15.06 8.49
C CYS A 52 -6.35 -13.61 8.13
N PHE A 53 -6.26 -12.74 9.13
CA PHE A 53 -6.22 -11.30 8.95
C PHE A 53 -4.82 -10.78 9.25
N LEU A 54 -4.36 -9.77 8.47
CA LEU A 54 -3.21 -8.97 8.84
C LEU A 54 -3.69 -7.66 9.43
N ILE A 55 -3.10 -7.27 10.53
CA ILE A 55 -3.49 -6.05 11.26
C ILE A 55 -2.28 -5.12 11.30
N TRP A 56 -2.43 -3.92 10.75
CA TRP A 56 -1.44 -2.86 10.94
C TRP A 56 -1.90 -1.93 12.05
N ARG A 57 -1.23 -1.99 13.20
CA ARG A 57 -1.39 -1.03 14.29
C ARG A 57 -0.54 0.20 14.01
N LYS A 58 -1.18 1.34 13.87
CA LYS A 58 -0.54 2.63 13.61
C LYS A 58 -0.02 3.21 14.92
N LEU A 59 1.28 3.24 15.08
CA LEU A 59 1.91 3.94 16.21
C LEU A 59 1.70 5.46 16.05
N SER A 60 1.60 6.18 17.14
CA SER A 60 1.40 7.64 17.22
C SER A 60 -0.01 8.12 16.80
N ILE A 61 -0.99 7.22 16.68
CA ILE A 61 -2.40 7.57 16.55
C ILE A 61 -3.09 7.25 17.86
N SER A 62 -3.70 8.27 18.51
CA SER A 62 -4.45 8.11 19.75
C SER A 62 -5.95 7.92 19.45
N GLU A 63 -6.68 7.45 20.47
CA GLU A 63 -8.14 7.28 20.41
C GLU A 63 -8.90 8.59 20.12
N THR A 64 -8.29 9.73 20.43
CA THR A 64 -8.89 11.05 20.18
C THR A 64 -8.76 11.54 18.75
N PHE A 65 -7.99 10.82 17.90
CA PHE A 65 -7.83 11.14 16.48
C PHE A 65 -9.00 10.56 15.66
N SER A 66 -9.46 11.30 14.63
CA SER A 66 -10.47 10.81 13.69
C SER A 66 -9.99 9.66 12.81
N MET A 67 -8.66 9.42 12.75
CA MET A 67 -8.06 8.36 11.97
C MET A 67 -8.07 7.04 12.75
N SER A 68 -8.45 5.94 12.11
CA SER A 68 -8.40 4.61 12.71
C SER A 68 -6.99 4.25 13.17
N MET A 69 -6.87 3.72 14.41
CA MET A 69 -5.63 3.24 15.02
C MET A 69 -5.09 1.97 14.37
N VAL A 70 -5.95 1.21 13.69
CA VAL A 70 -5.60 -0.05 13.01
C VAL A 70 -6.17 -0.08 11.60
N GLU A 71 -5.49 -0.78 10.72
CA GLU A 71 -6.02 -1.19 9.42
C GLU A 71 -5.98 -2.71 9.32
N TYR A 72 -7.00 -3.28 8.67
CA TYR A 72 -7.14 -4.71 8.46
C TYR A 72 -6.87 -5.06 7.00
N ALA A 73 -6.16 -6.17 6.79
CA ALA A 73 -6.14 -6.82 5.50
C ALA A 73 -6.77 -8.21 5.62
N TRP A 74 -7.77 -8.46 4.80
CA TRP A 74 -8.28 -9.80 4.53
C TRP A 74 -7.22 -10.59 3.76
N THR A 75 -7.07 -11.88 4.04
CA THR A 75 -6.17 -12.74 3.25
C THR A 75 -6.81 -14.07 2.90
N SER A 76 -6.42 -14.63 1.73
CA SER A 76 -6.80 -15.98 1.33
C SER A 76 -5.96 -17.08 2.00
N PHE A 77 -4.93 -16.73 2.76
CA PHE A 77 -4.00 -17.69 3.35
C PHE A 77 -4.61 -18.44 4.52
N ASN A 78 -4.43 -19.78 4.55
CA ASN A 78 -4.80 -20.61 5.69
C ASN A 78 -3.74 -20.53 6.81
N ALA A 79 -3.68 -19.39 7.49
CA ALA A 79 -2.72 -19.12 8.55
C ALA A 79 -3.40 -18.45 9.77
N ASN A 80 -2.68 -18.30 10.88
CA ASN A 80 -3.16 -17.50 12.00
C ASN A 80 -2.98 -16.01 11.69
N SER A 81 -3.92 -15.18 12.16
CA SER A 81 -3.84 -13.71 12.06
C SER A 81 -2.56 -13.18 12.71
N LYS A 82 -2.01 -12.12 12.16
CA LYS A 82 -0.76 -11.48 12.61
C LYS A 82 -0.90 -9.97 12.66
N ALA A 83 -0.16 -9.33 13.56
CA ALA A 83 -0.13 -7.89 13.70
C ALA A 83 1.27 -7.33 13.43
N PHE A 84 1.31 -6.13 12.88
CA PHE A 84 2.50 -5.33 12.59
C PHE A 84 2.33 -3.93 13.16
N GLU A 85 3.37 -3.39 13.76
CA GLU A 85 3.35 -2.05 14.34
C GLU A 85 4.27 -1.10 13.56
N ALA A 86 3.73 0.02 13.13
CA ALA A 86 4.49 1.05 12.44
C ALA A 86 3.78 2.40 12.48
N THR A 87 4.56 3.48 12.44
CA THR A 87 4.03 4.82 12.23
C THR A 87 3.52 4.98 10.80
N PRO A 88 2.37 5.66 10.58
CA PRO A 88 1.83 5.93 9.24
C PRO A 88 2.57 7.08 8.53
N GLN A 89 3.33 7.90 9.26
CA GLN A 89 3.97 9.08 8.70
C GLN A 89 5.16 8.71 7.82
N GLY A 90 5.38 9.52 6.79
CA GLY A 90 6.61 9.51 6.03
C GLY A 90 7.81 9.98 6.87
N THR A 91 8.99 9.85 6.32
CA THR A 91 10.22 10.40 6.90
C THR A 91 10.77 11.50 6.00
N PRO A 92 11.69 12.37 6.46
CA PRO A 92 12.32 13.35 5.59
C PRO A 92 12.98 12.75 4.34
N LYS A 93 13.49 11.51 4.46
CA LYS A 93 14.08 10.77 3.32
C LYS A 93 13.03 10.10 2.41
N ASN A 94 11.83 9.90 2.91
CA ASN A 94 10.72 9.26 2.20
C ASN A 94 9.40 9.94 2.59
N PRO A 95 9.16 11.17 2.10
CA PRO A 95 7.99 11.95 2.45
C PRO A 95 6.72 11.27 1.95
N ARG A 96 5.62 11.53 2.65
CA ARG A 96 4.30 11.09 2.23
C ARG A 96 3.78 12.00 1.13
N PHE A 97 3.32 11.43 0.02
CA PHE A 97 2.72 12.16 -1.11
C PHE A 97 1.38 11.57 -1.56
N HIS A 98 0.99 10.40 -1.02
CA HIS A 98 -0.31 9.80 -1.32
C HIS A 98 -1.15 9.74 -0.03
N PRO A 99 -2.46 10.06 -0.07
CA PRO A 99 -3.32 10.12 1.13
C PRO A 99 -3.35 8.82 1.94
N THR A 100 -3.39 7.69 1.26
CA THR A 100 -3.44 6.36 1.89
C THR A 100 -2.09 5.64 1.88
N GLN A 101 -0.99 6.38 1.70
CA GLN A 101 0.36 5.79 1.65
C GLN A 101 0.66 4.93 2.87
N LYS A 102 0.97 3.66 2.63
CA LYS A 102 1.45 2.71 3.63
C LYS A 102 2.99 2.64 3.66
N PRO A 103 3.61 2.31 4.80
CA PRO A 103 5.05 2.16 4.89
C PRO A 103 5.59 0.99 4.05
N VAL A 104 6.74 1.15 3.39
CA VAL A 104 7.43 0.07 2.65
C VAL A 104 7.66 -1.15 3.56
N LYS A 105 8.05 -0.93 4.82
CA LYS A 105 8.28 -2.01 5.79
C LYS A 105 7.04 -2.87 6.08
N LEU A 106 5.82 -2.29 5.94
CA LEU A 106 4.58 -3.05 6.07
C LEU A 106 4.43 -4.06 4.92
N TYR A 107 4.70 -3.61 3.68
CA TYR A 107 4.66 -4.51 2.52
C TYR A 107 5.78 -5.56 2.55
N LYS A 108 6.99 -5.19 2.97
CA LYS A 108 8.06 -6.17 3.20
C LYS A 108 7.65 -7.24 4.21
N TRP A 109 6.98 -6.85 5.28
CA TRP A 109 6.47 -7.80 6.26
C TRP A 109 5.40 -8.73 5.64
N CYS A 110 4.43 -8.20 4.88
CA CYS A 110 3.42 -9.02 4.20
C CYS A 110 4.07 -10.02 3.23
N ILE A 111 4.99 -9.55 2.39
CA ILE A 111 5.73 -10.36 1.43
C ILE A 111 6.52 -11.44 2.16
N GLY A 112 7.27 -11.07 3.21
CA GLY A 112 8.09 -12.01 3.98
C GLY A 112 7.31 -13.07 4.75
N LEU A 113 6.00 -12.86 4.98
CA LEU A 113 5.14 -13.86 5.59
C LEU A 113 4.71 -14.97 4.64
N PHE A 114 4.50 -14.64 3.36
CA PHE A 114 3.75 -15.51 2.47
C PHE A 114 4.37 -15.72 1.10
N ALA A 115 5.15 -14.77 0.58
CA ALA A 115 5.69 -14.89 -0.76
C ALA A 115 6.92 -15.81 -0.77
N GLU A 116 7.00 -16.63 -1.82
CA GLU A 116 8.12 -17.53 -2.08
C GLU A 116 8.96 -16.98 -3.24
N LYS A 117 10.23 -17.42 -3.29
CA LYS A 117 11.13 -17.05 -4.39
C LYS A 117 10.55 -17.48 -5.74
N GLY A 118 10.57 -16.54 -6.69
CA GLY A 118 10.04 -16.77 -8.03
C GLY A 118 8.53 -16.48 -8.19
N TRP A 119 7.84 -16.07 -7.12
CA TRP A 119 6.49 -15.56 -7.25
C TRP A 119 6.49 -14.21 -7.96
N ARG A 120 5.47 -14.02 -8.78
CA ARG A 120 5.14 -12.72 -9.38
C ARG A 120 3.99 -12.10 -8.62
N LEU A 121 4.14 -10.85 -8.22
CA LEU A 121 3.14 -10.11 -7.47
C LEU A 121 2.35 -9.19 -8.40
N LEU A 122 1.11 -8.90 -8.04
CA LEU A 122 0.27 -7.91 -8.71
C LEU A 122 -0.30 -6.96 -7.66
N ASP A 123 -0.10 -5.66 -7.85
CA ASP A 123 -0.78 -4.61 -7.08
C ASP A 123 -1.64 -3.78 -8.04
N THR A 124 -2.95 -3.88 -7.88
CA THR A 124 -3.94 -3.22 -8.75
C THR A 124 -4.23 -1.78 -8.34
N HIS A 125 -3.72 -1.33 -7.19
CA HIS A 125 -3.92 0.02 -6.64
C HIS A 125 -2.59 0.55 -6.08
N GLY A 126 -1.67 0.86 -6.98
CA GLY A 126 -0.27 1.20 -6.66
C GLY A 126 -0.10 2.38 -5.72
N GLY A 127 -0.91 3.42 -5.88
CA GLY A 127 -0.87 4.63 -5.07
C GLY A 127 0.54 5.21 -4.97
N SER A 128 1.15 5.09 -3.81
CA SER A 128 2.54 5.52 -3.60
C SER A 128 3.60 4.52 -4.04
N MET A 129 3.22 3.37 -4.61
CA MET A 129 4.08 2.25 -5.02
C MET A 129 5.01 1.73 -3.90
N SER A 130 4.56 1.81 -2.65
CA SER A 130 5.30 1.24 -1.51
C SER A 130 5.48 -0.28 -1.62
N SER A 131 4.50 -0.97 -2.20
CA SER A 131 4.53 -2.40 -2.52
C SER A 131 5.62 -2.73 -3.54
N ALA A 132 5.72 -1.94 -4.61
CA ALA A 132 6.74 -2.12 -5.65
C ALA A 132 8.16 -1.91 -5.12
N VAL A 133 8.37 -0.88 -4.28
CA VAL A 133 9.66 -0.70 -3.60
C VAL A 133 9.99 -1.92 -2.72
N ALA A 134 9.01 -2.42 -1.96
CA ALA A 134 9.19 -3.58 -1.10
C ALA A 134 9.52 -4.84 -1.91
N ALA A 135 8.78 -5.12 -2.99
CA ALA A 135 9.01 -6.26 -3.87
C ALA A 135 10.41 -6.22 -4.49
N TYR A 136 10.82 -5.06 -5.04
CA TYR A 136 12.14 -4.86 -5.59
C TYR A 136 13.25 -5.14 -4.55
N GLU A 137 13.15 -4.55 -3.35
CA GLU A 137 14.14 -4.75 -2.28
C GLU A 137 14.18 -6.19 -1.75
N MET A 138 13.15 -7.00 -2.00
CA MET A 138 13.08 -8.41 -1.65
C MET A 138 13.36 -9.36 -2.83
N GLY A 139 13.71 -8.83 -4.01
CA GLY A 139 14.07 -9.60 -5.19
C GLY A 139 12.90 -10.35 -5.83
N LEU A 140 11.70 -9.78 -5.79
CA LEU A 140 10.49 -10.32 -6.40
C LEU A 140 9.99 -9.43 -7.55
N ASP A 141 9.50 -10.06 -8.60
CA ASP A 141 8.85 -9.38 -9.71
C ASP A 141 7.45 -8.90 -9.32
N MET A 142 7.09 -7.69 -9.75
CA MET A 142 5.77 -7.11 -9.49
C MET A 142 5.24 -6.36 -10.71
N ASP A 143 3.99 -6.64 -11.06
CA ASP A 143 3.17 -5.78 -11.90
C ASP A 143 2.38 -4.82 -11.01
N ILE A 144 2.27 -3.56 -11.43
CA ILE A 144 1.55 -2.56 -10.65
C ILE A 144 0.72 -1.66 -11.55
N CYS A 145 -0.51 -1.40 -11.13
CA CYS A 145 -1.43 -0.49 -11.79
C CYS A 145 -1.72 0.70 -10.88
N GLU A 146 -1.82 1.89 -11.46
CA GLU A 146 -2.29 3.11 -10.82
C GLU A 146 -3.08 3.91 -11.84
N ILE A 147 -4.31 4.26 -11.51
CA ILE A 147 -5.22 4.96 -12.43
C ILE A 147 -4.94 6.46 -12.49
N ASN A 148 -4.38 7.02 -11.44
CA ASN A 148 -4.08 8.44 -11.37
C ASN A 148 -2.68 8.71 -11.90
N ASP A 149 -2.57 9.45 -13.01
CA ASP A 149 -1.30 9.77 -13.67
C ASP A 149 -0.30 10.49 -12.75
N PHE A 150 -0.77 11.42 -11.90
CA PHE A 150 0.10 12.12 -10.96
C PHE A 150 0.73 11.15 -9.96
N TYR A 151 -0.07 10.29 -9.32
CA TYR A 151 0.43 9.29 -8.38
C TYR A 151 1.26 8.21 -9.08
N PHE A 152 0.89 7.83 -10.31
CA PHE A 152 1.69 6.91 -11.12
C PHE A 152 3.10 7.47 -11.36
N GLN A 153 3.25 8.72 -11.81
CA GLN A 153 4.56 9.32 -12.07
C GLN A 153 5.37 9.45 -10.77
N LYS A 154 4.77 9.93 -9.68
CA LYS A 154 5.44 10.04 -8.38
C LYS A 154 5.88 8.69 -7.82
N GLY A 155 5.04 7.69 -7.95
CA GLY A 155 5.35 6.33 -7.54
C GLY A 155 6.49 5.72 -8.36
N LYS A 156 6.46 5.91 -9.70
CA LYS A 156 7.52 5.48 -10.63
C LYS A 156 8.87 6.09 -10.26
N GLU A 157 8.93 7.42 -10.07
CA GLU A 157 10.15 8.12 -9.64
C GLU A 157 10.71 7.53 -8.33
N ARG A 158 9.82 7.18 -7.40
CA ARG A 158 10.19 6.56 -6.12
C ARG A 158 10.80 5.18 -6.28
N VAL A 159 10.21 4.34 -7.13
CA VAL A 159 10.74 3.00 -7.44
C VAL A 159 12.10 3.10 -8.11
N GLU A 160 12.24 3.95 -9.14
CA GLU A 160 13.51 4.19 -9.83
C GLU A 160 14.60 4.71 -8.89
N LYS A 161 14.24 5.57 -7.92
CA LYS A 161 15.17 6.03 -6.88
C LYS A 161 15.65 4.88 -5.99
N ALA A 162 14.74 4.00 -5.57
CA ALA A 162 15.10 2.82 -4.78
C ALA A 162 16.04 1.88 -5.56
N GLN A 163 15.77 1.67 -6.85
CA GLN A 163 16.62 0.88 -7.74
C GLN A 163 18.04 1.45 -7.85
N ARG A 164 18.18 2.76 -8.03
CA ARG A 164 19.49 3.42 -8.13
C ARG A 164 20.29 3.36 -6.81
N GLN A 165 19.63 3.38 -5.66
CA GLN A 165 20.31 3.35 -4.36
C GLN A 165 20.98 1.99 -4.07
N GLN A 166 20.47 0.89 -4.60
CA GLN A 166 21.05 -0.45 -4.42
C GLN A 166 22.34 -0.69 -5.21
N PHE A 167 22.57 0.07 -6.29
CA PHE A 167 23.81 -0.05 -7.10
C PHE A 167 25.02 0.70 -6.51
N LEU A 168 24.88 1.34 -5.35
CA LEU A 168 25.94 2.11 -4.71
C LEU A 168 26.63 1.38 -3.55
N PHE A 169 26.32 0.08 -3.34
CA PHE A 169 26.93 -0.73 -2.27
C PHE A 169 27.34 -2.12 -2.80
#